data_579946c2bd1a17a95b9e09c5518fd5d0
#
_entry.id   579946c2bd1a17a95b9e09c5518fd5d0
#
_cell.length_a   1.000
_cell.length_b   1.000
_cell.length_c   1.000
_cell.angle_alpha   90.00
_cell.angle_beta   90.00
_cell.angle_gamma   90.00
#
_symmetry.space_group_name_H-M   'P 1'
#
loop_
_entity.id
_entity.type
_entity.pdbx_description
1 polymer ?
#
loop_
_entity_poly.entity_id
_entity_poly.type
_entity_poly.pdbx_seq_one_letter_code
_entity_poly.pdbx_strand_id
1 'polypeptide(L)'
;MLGDLKRNIYKYLLNRGLLRTKIVVLMDGGICSQMHQYLLGNLYRKRGFSVCYDLTFYKEWGLDINNEFVRNFDILKAFPYLEFEEASKLEVDVYRREYFYGGNDGDIRTNDMSFLSLVPPIYLGGYYHFPSKQWLETFQSLYRMVDGVLDKVNQIKCLEIDKCVDSVGVHVRRGDLKEEVSSYGAPALIIL
;
A
#
# COMPACT_ATOMS: atom_id res chain seq x y z
N MET A 1 -31.23 -8.23 -3.41
CA MET A 1 -31.96 -7.82 -4.62
C MET A 1 -31.50 -6.48 -5.21
N LEU A 2 -31.68 -5.33 -4.54
CA LEU A 2 -31.30 -4.02 -5.13
C LEU A 2 -29.79 -3.87 -5.38
N GLY A 3 -28.96 -4.40 -4.48
CA GLY A 3 -27.50 -4.38 -4.60
C GLY A 3 -26.99 -5.22 -5.78
N ASP A 4 -27.58 -6.38 -5.99
CA ASP A 4 -27.23 -7.27 -7.10
C ASP A 4 -27.58 -6.65 -8.46
N LEU A 5 -28.72 -5.97 -8.54
CA LEU A 5 -29.12 -5.27 -9.75
C LEU A 5 -28.13 -4.15 -10.09
N LYS A 6 -27.72 -3.34 -9.10
CA LYS A 6 -26.73 -2.26 -9.31
C LYS A 6 -25.39 -2.82 -9.81
N ARG A 7 -24.90 -3.92 -9.20
CA ARG A 7 -23.65 -4.58 -9.63
C ARG A 7 -23.73 -5.08 -11.07
N ASN A 8 -24.82 -5.75 -11.42
CA ASN A 8 -25.02 -6.28 -12.76
C ASN A 8 -25.08 -5.17 -13.82
N ILE A 9 -25.75 -4.06 -13.52
CA ILE A 9 -25.78 -2.89 -14.38
C ILE A 9 -24.37 -2.30 -14.52
N TYR A 10 -23.65 -2.10 -13.43
CA TYR A 10 -22.30 -1.55 -13.45
C TYR A 10 -21.36 -2.43 -14.29
N LYS A 11 -21.37 -3.75 -14.05
CA LYS A 11 -20.60 -4.73 -14.83
C LYS A 11 -20.95 -4.70 -16.32
N TYR A 12 -22.24 -4.63 -16.65
CA TYR A 12 -22.69 -4.51 -18.04
C TYR A 12 -22.13 -3.26 -18.71
N LEU A 13 -22.21 -2.11 -18.04
CA LEU A 13 -21.69 -0.84 -18.54
C LEU A 13 -20.16 -0.88 -18.75
N LEU A 14 -19.41 -1.47 -17.81
CA LEU A 14 -17.97 -1.70 -17.97
C LEU A 14 -17.66 -2.54 -19.21
N ASN A 15 -18.33 -3.67 -19.36
CA ASN A 15 -18.10 -4.60 -20.46
C ASN A 15 -18.46 -4.01 -21.83
N ARG A 16 -19.35 -3.03 -21.85
CA ARG A 16 -19.71 -2.28 -23.07
C ARG A 16 -18.83 -1.07 -23.34
N GLY A 17 -17.84 -0.80 -22.50
CA GLY A 17 -16.98 0.38 -22.61
C GLY A 17 -17.70 1.70 -22.33
N LEU A 18 -18.88 1.67 -21.70
CA LEU A 18 -19.66 2.84 -21.33
C LEU A 18 -19.18 3.47 -20.02
N LEU A 19 -18.41 2.74 -19.24
CA LEU A 19 -17.68 3.24 -18.07
C LEU A 19 -16.18 3.04 -18.30
N ARG A 20 -15.41 3.99 -17.77
CA ARG A 20 -13.95 3.89 -17.79
C ARG A 20 -13.51 2.77 -16.88
N THR A 21 -12.71 1.85 -17.40
CA THR A 21 -12.09 0.80 -16.61
C THR A 21 -10.99 1.37 -15.72
N LYS A 22 -10.83 0.81 -14.52
CA LYS A 22 -9.86 1.26 -13.51
C LYS A 22 -8.99 0.11 -13.03
N ILE A 23 -7.92 0.46 -12.37
CA ILE A 23 -7.17 -0.40 -11.45
C ILE A 23 -7.64 -0.04 -10.04
N VAL A 24 -8.17 -1.00 -9.32
CA VAL A 24 -8.54 -0.84 -7.91
C VAL A 24 -7.48 -1.52 -7.06
N VAL A 25 -6.85 -0.78 -6.14
CA VAL A 25 -5.79 -1.29 -5.26
C VAL A 25 -6.32 -1.36 -3.83
N LEU A 26 -6.26 -2.54 -3.22
CA LEU A 26 -6.55 -2.70 -1.80
C LEU A 26 -5.50 -1.96 -0.97
N MET A 27 -5.96 -1.18 0.00
CA MET A 27 -5.11 -0.53 1.00
C MET A 27 -5.35 -1.18 2.35
N ASP A 28 -4.31 -1.76 2.94
CA ASP A 28 -4.37 -2.41 4.24
C ASP A 28 -3.06 -2.24 5.04
N GLY A 29 -3.04 -2.77 6.26
CA GLY A 29 -1.86 -2.80 7.10
C GLY A 29 -1.39 -1.44 7.62
N GLY A 30 -0.11 -1.35 8.00
CA GLY A 30 0.52 -0.14 8.52
C GLY A 30 1.00 0.82 7.43
N ILE A 31 1.61 1.93 7.84
CA ILE A 31 2.05 3.00 6.92
C ILE A 31 2.98 2.49 5.81
N CYS A 32 3.90 1.59 6.10
CA CYS A 32 4.82 1.06 5.08
C CYS A 32 4.06 0.26 4.01
N SER A 33 3.08 -0.57 4.40
CA SER A 33 2.23 -1.29 3.45
C SER A 33 1.46 -0.32 2.56
N GLN A 34 0.85 0.71 3.16
CA GLN A 34 0.14 1.77 2.43
C GLN A 34 1.04 2.48 1.42
N MET A 35 2.30 2.75 1.80
CA MET A 35 3.27 3.38 0.89
C MET A 35 3.57 2.49 -0.32
N HIS A 36 3.75 1.19 -0.14
CA HIS A 36 3.98 0.26 -1.25
C HIS A 36 2.75 0.08 -2.14
N GLN A 37 1.56 -0.02 -1.54
CA GLN A 37 0.30 -0.14 -2.27
C GLN A 37 -0.01 1.13 -3.07
N TYR A 38 0.26 2.31 -2.50
CA TYR A 38 0.13 3.57 -3.24
C TYR A 38 1.13 3.66 -4.39
N LEU A 39 2.40 3.27 -4.15
CA LEU A 39 3.44 3.22 -5.19
C LEU A 39 3.00 2.35 -6.37
N LEU A 40 2.42 1.16 -6.08
CA LEU A 40 1.87 0.28 -7.09
C LEU A 40 0.84 1.00 -7.97
N GLY A 41 -0.15 1.65 -7.35
CA GLY A 41 -1.14 2.44 -8.07
C GLY A 41 -0.52 3.57 -8.89
N ASN A 42 0.49 4.26 -8.32
CA ASN A 42 1.19 5.34 -9.03
C ASN A 42 1.93 4.85 -10.28
N LEU A 43 2.52 3.65 -10.24
CA LEU A 43 3.16 3.05 -11.42
C LEU A 43 2.14 2.80 -12.55
N TYR A 44 0.93 2.37 -12.23
CA TYR A 44 -0.14 2.25 -13.21
C TYR A 44 -0.63 3.60 -13.73
N ARG A 45 -0.74 4.64 -12.87
CA ARG A 45 -1.07 6.01 -13.33
C ARG A 45 -0.05 6.54 -14.31
N LYS A 46 1.25 6.34 -14.07
CA LYS A 46 2.31 6.73 -14.99
C LYS A 46 2.21 6.06 -16.36
N ARG A 47 1.53 4.92 -16.44
CA ARG A 47 1.19 4.23 -17.69
C ARG A 47 -0.11 4.72 -18.33
N GLY A 48 -0.78 5.71 -17.76
CA GLY A 48 -2.02 6.31 -18.27
C GLY A 48 -3.31 5.63 -17.81
N PHE A 49 -3.25 4.68 -16.87
CA PHE A 49 -4.44 4.04 -16.35
C PHE A 49 -5.11 4.85 -15.24
N SER A 50 -6.42 4.72 -15.14
CA SER A 50 -7.20 5.24 -14.01
C SER A 50 -7.02 4.32 -12.81
N VAL A 51 -6.71 4.91 -11.65
CA VAL A 51 -6.45 4.16 -10.42
C VAL A 51 -7.25 4.74 -9.28
N CYS A 52 -7.89 3.87 -8.49
CA CYS A 52 -8.51 4.22 -7.22
C CYS A 52 -8.14 3.17 -6.16
N TYR A 53 -8.39 3.51 -4.89
CA TYR A 53 -7.96 2.73 -3.75
C TYR A 53 -9.15 2.28 -2.91
N ASP A 54 -9.15 1.01 -2.55
CA ASP A 54 -10.13 0.43 -1.64
C ASP A 54 -9.67 0.60 -0.19
N LEU A 55 -10.43 1.34 0.60
CA LEU A 55 -10.20 1.58 2.03
C LEU A 55 -11.09 0.74 2.94
N THR A 56 -11.73 -0.32 2.43
CA THR A 56 -12.66 -1.15 3.20
C THR A 56 -11.99 -1.71 4.45
N PHE A 57 -10.72 -2.10 4.36
CA PHE A 57 -9.96 -2.59 5.51
C PHE A 57 -10.03 -1.62 6.70
N TYR A 58 -9.73 -0.35 6.52
CA TYR A 58 -9.72 0.65 7.60
C TYR A 58 -11.12 1.05 8.09
N LYS A 59 -12.13 0.90 7.23
CA LYS A 59 -13.52 1.27 7.54
C LYS A 59 -14.31 0.19 8.23
N GLU A 60 -14.04 -1.06 7.90
CA GLU A 60 -14.83 -2.21 8.37
C GLU A 60 -14.09 -3.06 9.41
N TRP A 61 -12.76 -3.17 9.31
CA TRP A 61 -11.97 -4.03 10.22
C TRP A 61 -10.93 -3.25 11.00
N GLY A 62 -9.96 -2.65 10.34
CA GLY A 62 -8.97 -1.76 10.93
C GLY A 62 -8.08 -2.36 12.01
N LEU A 63 -8.06 -3.68 12.13
CA LEU A 63 -7.27 -4.40 13.14
C LEU A 63 -6.13 -5.17 12.49
N ASP A 64 -5.06 -5.40 13.25
CA ASP A 64 -3.99 -6.30 12.84
C ASP A 64 -4.42 -7.78 12.90
N ILE A 65 -3.52 -8.68 12.51
CA ILE A 65 -3.80 -10.12 12.45
C ILE A 65 -4.25 -10.67 13.82
N ASN A 66 -3.71 -10.14 14.91
CA ASN A 66 -4.02 -10.57 16.27
C ASN A 66 -5.20 -9.83 16.90
N ASN A 67 -5.82 -8.89 16.20
CA ASN A 67 -6.87 -8.00 16.68
C ASN A 67 -6.48 -7.12 17.89
N GLU A 68 -5.20 -6.85 18.07
CA GLU A 68 -4.69 -6.10 19.21
C GLU A 68 -4.47 -4.62 18.90
N PHE A 69 -4.00 -4.33 17.68
CA PHE A 69 -3.62 -2.98 17.27
C PHE A 69 -4.53 -2.45 16.17
N VAL A 70 -5.10 -1.28 16.42
CA VAL A 70 -5.85 -0.54 15.41
C VAL A 70 -4.90 -0.03 14.34
N ARG A 71 -5.21 -0.34 13.09
CA ARG A 71 -4.52 0.17 11.90
C ARG A 71 -5.29 1.36 11.34
N ASN A 72 -4.63 2.48 11.20
CA ASN A 72 -5.22 3.68 10.64
C ASN A 72 -4.74 3.91 9.22
N PHE A 73 -5.57 4.59 8.44
CA PHE A 73 -5.15 5.10 7.15
C PHE A 73 -4.38 6.41 7.34
N ASP A 74 -3.06 6.33 7.29
CA ASP A 74 -2.17 7.42 7.70
C ASP A 74 -1.34 8.01 6.56
N ILE A 75 -1.31 7.38 5.39
CA ILE A 75 -0.45 7.82 4.28
C ILE A 75 -0.71 9.26 3.86
N LEU A 76 -1.96 9.71 3.80
CA LEU A 76 -2.28 11.10 3.43
C LEU A 76 -2.01 12.10 4.54
N LYS A 77 -1.92 11.65 5.81
CA LYS A 77 -1.46 12.49 6.92
C LYS A 77 0.04 12.73 6.83
N ALA A 78 0.79 11.68 6.46
CA ALA A 78 2.23 11.76 6.28
C ALA A 78 2.63 12.47 4.98
N PHE A 79 1.86 12.26 3.92
CA PHE A 79 2.15 12.75 2.57
C PHE A 79 0.91 13.40 1.94
N PRO A 80 0.49 14.60 2.39
CA PRO A 80 -0.77 15.22 1.97
C PRO A 80 -0.81 15.68 0.51
N TYR A 81 0.33 15.69 -0.17
CA TYR A 81 0.45 16.06 -1.59
C TYR A 81 0.18 14.90 -2.55
N LEU A 82 -0.06 13.69 -2.04
CA LEU A 82 -0.33 12.54 -2.90
C LEU A 82 -1.73 12.64 -3.51
N GLU A 83 -1.81 12.45 -4.81
CA GLU A 83 -3.09 12.33 -5.51
C GLU A 83 -3.78 11.02 -5.14
N PHE A 84 -4.97 11.10 -4.56
CA PHE A 84 -5.68 9.96 -4.06
C PHE A 84 -7.15 9.98 -4.49
N GLU A 85 -7.61 8.87 -5.07
CA GLU A 85 -9.01 8.65 -5.39
C GLU A 85 -9.47 7.38 -4.64
N GLU A 86 -10.46 7.53 -3.77
CA GLU A 86 -11.06 6.40 -3.08
C GLU A 86 -12.07 5.71 -4.00
N ALA A 87 -12.02 4.39 -4.06
CA ALA A 87 -13.01 3.59 -4.77
C ALA A 87 -14.37 3.65 -4.06
N SER A 88 -15.44 3.83 -4.82
CA SER A 88 -16.79 3.74 -4.28
C SER A 88 -17.12 2.31 -3.84
N LYS A 89 -18.06 2.15 -2.90
CA LYS A 89 -18.50 0.83 -2.44
C LYS A 89 -18.95 -0.09 -3.58
N LEU A 90 -19.61 0.48 -4.60
CA LEU A 90 -20.06 -0.29 -5.76
C LEU A 90 -18.87 -0.75 -6.62
N GLU A 91 -17.87 0.10 -6.82
CA GLU A 91 -16.64 -0.28 -7.52
C GLU A 91 -15.92 -1.41 -6.78
N VAL A 92 -15.72 -1.25 -5.47
CA VAL A 92 -15.10 -2.30 -4.63
C VAL A 92 -15.86 -3.61 -4.76
N ASP A 93 -17.19 -3.60 -4.61
CA ASP A 93 -18.02 -4.81 -4.72
C ASP A 93 -17.87 -5.51 -6.08
N VAL A 94 -17.88 -4.75 -7.18
CA VAL A 94 -17.76 -5.31 -8.53
C VAL A 94 -16.34 -5.79 -8.79
N TYR A 95 -15.35 -4.94 -8.55
CA TYR A 95 -13.97 -5.24 -8.89
C TYR A 95 -13.41 -6.39 -8.07
N ARG A 96 -13.68 -6.44 -6.77
CA ARG A 96 -13.22 -7.52 -5.89
C ARG A 96 -13.79 -8.89 -6.30
N ARG A 97 -15.02 -8.95 -6.80
CA ARG A 97 -15.67 -10.21 -7.19
C ARG A 97 -15.29 -10.69 -8.57
N GLU A 98 -15.21 -9.77 -9.53
CA GLU A 98 -15.13 -10.10 -10.94
C GLU A 98 -13.72 -10.01 -11.53
N TYR A 99 -12.86 -9.16 -10.91
CA TYR A 99 -11.56 -8.80 -11.48
C TYR A 99 -10.41 -8.93 -10.47
N PHE A 100 -10.60 -9.74 -9.44
CA PHE A 100 -9.60 -9.94 -8.41
C PHE A 100 -8.32 -10.59 -8.96
N TYR A 101 -7.20 -9.98 -8.67
CA TYR A 101 -5.87 -10.51 -8.89
C TYR A 101 -5.09 -10.45 -7.58
N GLY A 102 -4.71 -11.61 -7.08
CA GLY A 102 -3.97 -11.77 -5.85
C GLY A 102 -3.77 -13.26 -5.59
N GLY A 103 -2.70 -13.63 -4.90
CA GLY A 103 -2.51 -15.00 -4.43
C GLY A 103 -3.60 -15.39 -3.42
N ASN A 104 -3.85 -16.67 -3.24
CA ASN A 104 -4.80 -17.18 -2.27
C ASN A 104 -4.51 -16.70 -0.84
N ASP A 105 -3.26 -16.33 -0.56
CA ASP A 105 -2.77 -15.86 0.74
C ASP A 105 -2.60 -14.34 0.81
N GLY A 106 -3.03 -13.60 -0.21
CA GLY A 106 -2.88 -12.14 -0.26
C GLY A 106 -1.43 -11.65 -0.35
N ASP A 107 -0.48 -12.55 -0.38
CA ASP A 107 0.95 -12.25 -0.36
C ASP A 107 1.56 -12.55 -1.74
N ILE A 108 1.59 -11.56 -2.60
CA ILE A 108 2.34 -11.65 -3.86
C ILE A 108 3.75 -11.13 -3.60
N ARG A 109 4.57 -11.94 -2.97
CA ARG A 109 6.02 -11.75 -2.89
C ARG A 109 6.64 -12.23 -4.18
N THR A 110 6.56 -11.48 -5.23
CA THR A 110 7.22 -11.83 -6.46
C THR A 110 8.38 -10.88 -6.73
N ASN A 111 9.53 -11.43 -7.07
CA ASN A 111 10.63 -10.66 -7.67
C ASN A 111 10.30 -10.32 -9.14
N ASP A 112 9.20 -10.82 -9.64
CA ASP A 112 8.73 -10.64 -10.99
C ASP A 112 7.72 -9.48 -11.05
N MET A 113 8.06 -8.45 -11.80
CA MET A 113 7.21 -7.29 -12.05
C MET A 113 6.21 -7.52 -13.20
N SER A 114 6.00 -8.76 -13.64
CA SER A 114 5.10 -9.11 -14.75
C SER A 114 3.65 -8.64 -14.49
N PHE A 115 3.22 -8.58 -13.22
CA PHE A 115 1.90 -8.03 -12.86
C PHE A 115 1.71 -6.59 -13.37
N LEU A 116 2.77 -5.79 -13.54
CA LEU A 116 2.66 -4.46 -14.12
C LEU A 116 2.26 -4.49 -15.60
N SER A 117 2.35 -5.63 -16.27
CA SER A 117 1.85 -5.79 -17.65
C SER A 117 0.32 -5.92 -17.73
N LEU A 118 -0.34 -6.20 -16.62
CA LEU A 118 -1.79 -6.32 -16.55
C LEU A 118 -2.47 -5.00 -16.92
N VAL A 119 -3.67 -5.11 -17.45
CA VAL A 119 -4.48 -3.96 -17.89
C VAL A 119 -5.84 -3.98 -17.20
N PRO A 120 -6.48 -2.79 -16.99
CA PRO A 120 -7.80 -2.74 -16.38
C PRO A 120 -8.89 -3.38 -17.28
N PRO A 121 -10.00 -3.87 -16.72
CA PRO A 121 -10.37 -3.76 -15.29
C PRO A 121 -9.65 -4.79 -14.42
N ILE A 122 -9.13 -4.38 -13.26
CA ILE A 122 -8.46 -5.28 -12.32
C ILE A 122 -8.55 -4.77 -10.88
N TYR A 123 -8.67 -5.70 -9.93
CA TYR A 123 -8.55 -5.45 -8.49
C TYR A 123 -7.28 -6.11 -7.96
N LEU A 124 -6.38 -5.32 -7.41
CA LEU A 124 -5.11 -5.77 -6.87
C LEU A 124 -5.19 -5.88 -5.35
N GLY A 125 -5.19 -7.10 -4.84
CA GLY A 125 -5.09 -7.39 -3.41
C GLY A 125 -3.74 -8.00 -3.06
N GLY A 126 -3.18 -7.68 -1.91
CA GLY A 126 -1.94 -8.25 -1.39
C GLY A 126 -0.80 -7.25 -1.18
N TYR A 127 0.36 -7.79 -0.82
CA TYR A 127 1.57 -7.02 -0.53
C TYR A 127 2.53 -7.07 -1.71
N TYR A 128 2.87 -5.89 -2.24
CA TYR A 128 3.74 -5.74 -3.40
C TYR A 128 5.05 -5.09 -2.97
N HIS A 129 6.07 -5.89 -2.71
CA HIS A 129 7.41 -5.44 -2.34
C HIS A 129 8.41 -5.93 -3.37
N PHE A 130 9.04 -5.02 -4.10
CA PHE A 130 9.97 -5.39 -5.15
C PHE A 130 11.36 -4.82 -4.87
N PRO A 131 12.38 -5.66 -4.72
CA PRO A 131 13.74 -5.22 -4.50
C PRO A 131 14.41 -4.79 -5.82
N SER A 132 13.71 -4.06 -6.70
CA SER A 132 14.28 -3.52 -7.92
C SER A 132 14.74 -2.09 -7.73
N LYS A 133 15.80 -1.72 -8.45
CA LYS A 133 16.33 -0.34 -8.48
C LYS A 133 15.24 0.67 -8.88
N GLN A 134 14.45 0.34 -9.91
CA GLN A 134 13.36 1.20 -10.38
C GLN A 134 12.28 1.40 -9.32
N TRP A 135 11.94 0.35 -8.56
CA TRP A 135 10.97 0.43 -7.47
C TRP A 135 11.49 1.36 -6.37
N LEU A 136 12.75 1.18 -5.96
CA LEU A 136 13.38 1.99 -4.93
C LEU A 136 13.48 3.46 -5.33
N GLU A 137 13.96 3.76 -6.53
CA GLU A 137 14.06 5.13 -7.05
C GLU A 137 12.68 5.82 -7.12
N THR A 138 11.64 5.09 -7.55
CA THR A 138 10.28 5.61 -7.59
C THR A 138 9.76 5.84 -6.19
N PHE A 139 10.03 4.93 -5.25
CA PHE A 139 9.65 5.06 -3.85
C PHE A 139 10.29 6.30 -3.23
N GLN A 140 11.60 6.47 -3.36
CA GLN A 140 12.32 7.64 -2.85
C GLN A 140 11.82 8.96 -3.46
N SER A 141 11.58 8.96 -4.78
CA SER A 141 11.05 10.14 -5.48
C SER A 141 9.64 10.52 -5.04
N LEU A 142 8.79 9.52 -4.76
CA LEU A 142 7.40 9.72 -4.38
C LEU A 142 7.25 10.20 -2.94
N TYR A 143 8.09 9.69 -2.04
CA TYR A 143 7.98 9.93 -0.60
C TYR A 143 9.08 10.86 -0.06
N ARG A 144 9.43 11.89 -0.82
CA ARG A 144 10.30 12.94 -0.27
C ARG A 144 9.67 13.54 0.97
N MET A 145 10.45 13.63 2.04
CA MET A 145 10.01 14.34 3.23
C MET A 145 9.81 15.83 2.90
N VAL A 146 8.74 16.40 3.44
CA VAL A 146 8.50 17.85 3.34
C VAL A 146 9.54 18.56 4.20
N ASP A 147 10.12 19.65 3.71
CA ASP A 147 11.21 20.37 4.36
C ASP A 147 10.97 20.67 5.85
N GLY A 148 9.73 21.01 6.23
CA GLY A 148 9.38 21.27 7.63
C GLY A 148 9.39 20.04 8.55
N VAL A 149 9.33 18.82 8.01
CA VAL A 149 9.51 17.58 8.77
C VAL A 149 10.99 17.32 8.97
N LEU A 150 11.81 17.55 7.95
CA LEU A 150 13.27 17.47 8.04
C LEU A 150 13.81 18.44 9.07
N ASP A 151 13.30 19.66 9.14
CA ASP A 151 13.72 20.66 10.14
C ASP A 151 13.43 20.18 11.56
N LYS A 152 12.27 19.59 11.82
CA LYS A 152 11.96 19.01 13.13
C LYS A 152 12.84 17.81 13.46
N VAL A 153 13.13 16.97 12.49
CA VAL A 153 14.01 15.80 12.63
C VAL A 153 15.46 16.27 12.87
N ASN A 154 15.93 17.28 12.16
CA ASN A 154 17.27 17.84 12.34
C ASN A 154 17.48 18.55 13.69
N GLN A 155 16.40 18.96 14.37
CA GLN A 155 16.45 19.51 15.72
C GLN A 155 16.68 18.44 16.80
N ILE A 156 16.54 17.17 16.48
CA ILE A 156 16.81 16.06 17.42
C ILE A 156 18.33 15.83 17.46
N LYS A 157 18.96 16.20 18.58
CA LYS A 157 20.43 16.12 18.77
C LYS A 157 21.05 14.75 18.47
N CYS A 158 20.30 13.66 18.59
CA CYS A 158 20.79 12.33 18.28
C CYS A 158 21.05 12.09 16.77
N LEU A 159 20.54 12.96 15.89
CA LEU A 159 20.79 12.88 14.45
C LEU A 159 22.08 13.59 14.01
N GLU A 160 22.80 14.24 14.91
CA GLU A 160 24.16 14.71 14.65
C GLU A 160 25.14 13.54 14.41
N ILE A 161 24.72 12.32 14.74
CA ILE A 161 25.46 11.06 14.49
C ILE A 161 25.64 10.79 13.01
N ASP A 162 24.74 11.22 12.14
CA ASP A 162 24.82 11.06 10.68
C ASP A 162 26.06 11.76 10.05
N LYS A 163 26.73 12.62 10.80
CA LYS A 163 27.97 13.28 10.39
C LYS A 163 29.22 12.48 10.77
N CYS A 164 29.08 11.42 11.53
CA CYS A 164 30.16 10.52 11.91
C CYS A 164 30.37 9.47 10.81
N VAL A 165 31.60 9.31 10.37
CA VAL A 165 32.01 8.39 9.30
C VAL A 165 31.75 6.92 9.66
N ASP A 166 31.62 6.60 10.96
CA ASP A 166 31.46 5.24 11.50
C ASP A 166 30.16 5.10 12.30
N SER A 167 29.03 5.61 11.78
CA SER A 167 27.74 5.46 12.44
C SER A 167 27.06 4.14 12.07
N VAL A 168 26.46 3.48 13.06
CA VAL A 168 25.65 2.26 12.88
C VAL A 168 24.21 2.56 13.24
N GLY A 169 23.30 2.38 12.28
CA GLY A 169 21.88 2.52 12.50
C GLY A 169 21.27 1.21 13.02
N VAL A 170 20.59 1.26 14.17
CA VAL A 170 19.86 0.12 14.71
C VAL A 170 18.36 0.39 14.64
N HIS A 171 17.63 -0.46 13.91
CA HIS A 171 16.17 -0.44 13.89
C HIS A 171 15.62 -1.41 14.94
N VAL A 172 14.88 -0.87 15.92
CA VAL A 172 14.20 -1.70 16.94
C VAL A 172 12.70 -1.63 16.71
N ARG A 173 12.11 -2.72 16.21
CA ARG A 173 10.65 -2.83 16.08
C ARG A 173 10.05 -3.31 17.40
N ARG A 174 9.10 -2.53 17.94
CA ARG A 174 8.34 -2.85 19.14
C ARG A 174 6.84 -2.85 18.82
N GLY A 175 6.03 -3.43 19.68
CA GLY A 175 4.57 -3.42 19.55
C GLY A 175 4.02 -4.76 19.06
N ASP A 176 3.42 -4.78 17.91
CA ASP A 176 2.71 -5.92 17.32
C ASP A 176 3.52 -7.21 17.14
N LEU A 177 4.84 -7.14 17.22
CA LEU A 177 5.72 -8.32 17.16
C LEU A 177 6.18 -8.86 18.51
N LYS A 178 5.68 -8.33 19.63
CA LYS A 178 6.14 -8.78 20.96
C LYS A 178 5.89 -10.27 21.23
N GLU A 179 4.81 -10.82 20.66
CA GLU A 179 4.40 -12.22 20.89
C GLU A 179 4.83 -13.17 19.77
N GLU A 180 5.14 -12.65 18.58
CA GLU A 180 5.62 -13.48 17.46
C GLU A 180 7.09 -13.92 17.59
N VAL A 181 7.81 -13.41 18.59
CA VAL A 181 9.22 -13.78 18.87
C VAL A 181 9.42 -15.28 19.06
N SER A 182 8.38 -16.01 19.48
CA SER A 182 8.43 -17.47 19.64
C SER A 182 8.39 -18.23 18.30
N SER A 183 7.84 -17.62 17.24
CA SER A 183 7.63 -18.27 15.93
C SER A 183 8.75 -18.00 14.94
N TYR A 184 9.39 -16.81 15.02
CA TYR A 184 10.40 -16.37 14.05
C TYR A 184 11.80 -16.13 14.62
N GLY A 185 12.02 -16.51 15.89
CA GLY A 185 13.26 -16.20 16.59
C GLY A 185 13.33 -14.75 17.09
N ALA A 186 14.28 -14.46 17.97
CA ALA A 186 14.49 -13.11 18.47
C ALA A 186 14.66 -12.13 17.31
N PRO A 187 14.14 -10.88 17.41
CA PRO A 187 14.29 -9.90 16.36
C PRO A 187 15.77 -9.77 16.04
N ALA A 188 16.11 -10.10 14.80
CA ALA A 188 17.51 -10.03 14.36
C ALA A 188 17.97 -8.59 14.53
N LEU A 189 19.01 -8.41 15.32
CA LEU A 189 19.75 -7.14 15.36
C LEU A 189 20.40 -7.01 13.99
N ILE A 190 19.78 -6.24 13.09
CA ILE A 190 20.40 -5.89 11.82
C ILE A 190 21.32 -4.73 12.10
N ILE A 191 22.60 -5.03 12.20
CA ILE A 191 23.67 -4.02 12.19
C ILE A 191 23.94 -3.72 10.72
N LEU A 192 23.59 -2.52 10.27
CA LEU A 192 23.88 -2.02 8.93
C LEU A 192 25.13 -1.15 8.97
#